data_0862c9a4ba56848325ae5823a793bcbc
#
_entry.id   0862c9a4ba56848325ae5823a793bcbc
#
_cell.length_a   1.000
_cell.length_b   1.000
_cell.length_c   1.000
_cell.angle_alpha   90.00
_cell.angle_beta   90.00
_cell.angle_gamma   90.00
#
_symmetry.space_group_name_H-M   'P 1'
#
loop_
_entity.id
_entity.type
_entity.pdbx_description
1 polymer ?
#
loop_
_entity_poly.entity_id
_entity_poly.type
_entity_poly.pdbx_seq_one_letter_code
_entity_poly.pdbx_strand_id
1 'polypeptide(L)'
;VDINNDRRAWGTRFGMTDFVNPREIEGSVVAHIVEMTRTPFDQIGGVDYSFDCTGNVKVMRDALECTHRGWGQSIVIGVAPAGAVIETRPFQLVTGRIWKGTAFGGARGRTDVPRIVDWYMDGKIEIDPMITHILPLDRINEAFDLMHKGESIRSVVVF
;
A
#
# COMPACT_ATOMS: atom_id res chain seq x y z
N VAL A 1 0.04 -3.30 6.38
CA VAL A 1 -0.82 -2.55 7.30
C VAL A 1 -2.19 -2.42 6.68
N ASP A 2 -3.24 -2.90 7.34
CA ASP A 2 -4.63 -2.79 6.86
C ASP A 2 -5.59 -2.79 8.06
N ILE A 3 -6.71 -2.06 7.94
CA ILE A 3 -7.78 -2.02 8.95
C ILE A 3 -8.76 -3.20 8.83
N ASN A 4 -8.70 -3.96 7.74
CA ASN A 4 -9.54 -5.12 7.48
C ASN A 4 -8.73 -6.41 7.71
N ASN A 5 -9.07 -7.15 8.76
CA ASN A 5 -8.39 -8.39 9.13
C ASN A 5 -8.53 -9.50 8.09
N ASP A 6 -9.56 -9.48 7.25
CA ASP A 6 -9.75 -10.47 6.17
C ASP A 6 -8.62 -10.39 5.14
N ARG A 7 -7.94 -9.25 5.06
CA ARG A 7 -6.78 -9.06 4.18
C ARG A 7 -5.53 -9.81 4.64
N ARG A 8 -5.48 -10.27 5.89
CA ARG A 8 -4.33 -11.02 6.44
C ARG A 8 -4.05 -12.29 5.62
N ALA A 9 -5.08 -13.09 5.35
CA ALA A 9 -4.94 -14.33 4.59
C ALA A 9 -4.41 -14.06 3.16
N TRP A 10 -4.92 -13.03 2.51
CA TRP A 10 -4.44 -12.61 1.20
C TRP A 10 -3.00 -12.13 1.23
N GLY A 11 -2.65 -11.29 2.19
CA GLY A 11 -1.28 -10.83 2.37
C GLY A 11 -0.30 -11.99 2.55
N THR A 12 -0.65 -12.96 3.41
CA THR A 12 0.17 -14.15 3.64
C THR A 12 0.37 -14.96 2.36
N ARG A 13 -0.66 -15.13 1.55
CA ARG A 13 -0.57 -15.80 0.25
C ARG A 13 0.45 -15.14 -0.67
N PHE A 14 0.55 -13.82 -0.64
CA PHE A 14 1.49 -13.04 -1.46
C PHE A 14 2.83 -12.76 -0.75
N GLY A 15 3.18 -13.52 0.29
CA GLY A 15 4.49 -13.46 0.93
C GLY A 15 4.64 -12.44 2.05
N MET A 16 3.52 -11.90 2.57
CA MET A 16 3.56 -11.02 3.73
C MET A 16 4.05 -11.79 4.96
N THR A 17 5.00 -11.21 5.69
CA THR A 17 5.53 -11.76 6.95
C THR A 17 4.73 -11.30 8.16
N ASP A 18 4.41 -10.01 8.21
CA ASP A 18 3.78 -9.37 9.36
C ASP A 18 2.54 -8.58 8.95
N PHE A 19 1.47 -8.71 9.73
CA PHE A 19 0.23 -7.97 9.53
C PHE A 19 -0.02 -7.03 10.71
N VAL A 20 -0.19 -5.76 10.41
CA VAL A 20 -0.49 -4.73 11.42
C VAL A 20 -1.86 -4.14 11.16
N ASN A 21 -2.79 -4.31 12.11
CA ASN A 21 -4.08 -3.61 12.09
C ASN A 21 -4.01 -2.40 13.03
N PRO A 22 -4.06 -1.16 12.51
CA PRO A 22 -3.99 0.04 13.32
C PRO A 22 -5.09 0.17 14.38
N ARG A 23 -6.24 -0.52 14.18
CA ARG A 23 -7.36 -0.51 15.13
C ARG A 23 -7.11 -1.39 16.37
N GLU A 24 -6.13 -2.28 16.29
CA GLU A 24 -5.77 -3.23 17.35
C GLU A 24 -4.53 -2.78 18.14
N ILE A 25 -3.94 -1.63 17.75
CA ILE A 25 -2.74 -1.09 18.38
C ILE A 25 -3.13 0.00 19.36
N GLU A 26 -2.65 -0.11 20.58
CA GLU A 26 -2.68 0.99 21.53
C GLU A 26 -1.63 2.05 21.17
N GLY A 27 -2.09 3.28 20.93
CA GLY A 27 -1.21 4.40 20.61
C GLY A 27 -0.91 4.60 19.12
N SER A 28 0.36 4.79 18.79
CA SER A 28 0.79 5.19 17.44
C SER A 28 1.21 4.00 16.59
N VAL A 29 0.57 3.80 15.43
CA VAL A 29 1.00 2.81 14.43
C VAL A 29 2.43 3.06 13.96
N VAL A 30 2.85 4.33 13.86
CA VAL A 30 4.23 4.71 13.51
C VAL A 30 5.21 4.18 14.55
N ALA A 31 4.93 4.42 15.85
CA ALA A 31 5.80 3.93 16.93
C ALA A 31 5.87 2.40 16.95
N HIS A 32 4.74 1.74 16.74
CA HIS A 32 4.67 0.28 16.68
C HIS A 32 5.55 -0.28 15.54
N ILE A 33 5.43 0.26 14.31
CA ILE A 33 6.22 -0.18 13.16
C ILE A 33 7.72 0.08 13.39
N VAL A 34 8.07 1.25 13.92
CA VAL A 34 9.46 1.58 14.24
C VAL A 34 10.03 0.60 15.26
N GLU A 35 9.27 0.26 16.30
CA GLU A 35 9.72 -0.69 17.34
C GLU A 35 9.89 -2.11 16.78
N MET A 36 8.94 -2.63 16.02
CA MET A 36 9.01 -3.98 15.45
C MET A 36 10.15 -4.16 14.42
N THR A 37 10.68 -3.06 13.89
CA THR A 37 11.78 -3.08 12.91
C THR A 37 13.16 -2.83 13.52
N ARG A 38 13.25 -2.59 14.84
CA ARG A 38 14.54 -2.48 15.53
C ARG A 38 15.28 -3.79 15.54
N THR A 39 16.59 -3.70 15.43
CA THR A 39 17.49 -4.85 15.55
C THR A 39 18.59 -4.55 16.56
N PRO A 40 19.35 -5.55 17.03
CA PRO A 40 20.52 -5.30 17.87
C PRO A 40 21.58 -4.39 17.25
N PHE A 41 21.61 -4.33 15.90
CA PHE A 41 22.57 -3.51 15.15
C PHE A 41 21.99 -2.16 14.76
N ASP A 42 20.66 -2.07 14.65
CA ASP A 42 19.93 -0.83 14.33
C ASP A 42 18.90 -0.54 15.41
N GLN A 43 19.28 0.34 16.34
CA GLN A 43 18.43 0.78 17.44
C GLN A 43 17.48 1.91 17.07
N ILE A 44 17.59 2.47 15.85
CA ILE A 44 16.72 3.52 15.36
C ILE A 44 15.37 2.92 14.94
N GLY A 45 15.42 1.84 14.17
CA GLY A 45 14.25 1.21 13.58
C GLY A 45 13.59 2.06 12.48
N GLY A 46 12.54 1.52 11.90
CA GLY A 46 11.84 2.07 10.75
C GLY A 46 12.06 1.23 9.50
N VAL A 47 11.06 1.21 8.62
CA VAL A 47 11.12 0.44 7.38
C VAL A 47 11.98 1.17 6.34
N ASP A 48 12.66 0.42 5.46
CA ASP A 48 13.42 1.00 4.35
C ASP A 48 12.50 1.66 3.33
N TYR A 49 11.35 1.02 3.05
CA TYR A 49 10.35 1.52 2.10
C TYR A 49 8.95 1.41 2.67
N SER A 50 8.15 2.45 2.43
CA SER A 50 6.71 2.42 2.65
C SER A 50 5.97 2.82 1.38
N PHE A 51 4.79 2.24 1.17
CA PHE A 51 3.94 2.52 0.00
C PHE A 51 2.54 2.87 0.50
N ASP A 52 2.11 4.12 0.26
CA ASP A 52 0.71 4.47 0.47
C ASP A 52 -0.11 4.14 -0.77
N CYS A 53 -1.11 3.28 -0.60
CA CYS A 53 -2.07 2.91 -1.63
C CYS A 53 -3.50 3.33 -1.27
N THR A 54 -3.68 4.16 -0.22
CA THR A 54 -4.99 4.46 0.35
C THR A 54 -5.59 5.78 -0.14
N GLY A 55 -4.74 6.75 -0.50
CA GLY A 55 -5.18 8.11 -0.77
C GLY A 55 -5.54 8.93 0.48
N ASN A 56 -5.29 8.39 1.68
CA ASN A 56 -5.55 9.09 2.93
C ASN A 56 -4.33 9.89 3.36
N VAL A 57 -4.47 11.21 3.47
CA VAL A 57 -3.35 12.11 3.80
C VAL A 57 -2.70 11.82 5.16
N LYS A 58 -3.48 11.33 6.14
CA LYS A 58 -2.92 10.91 7.43
C LYS A 58 -2.07 9.65 7.26
N VAL A 59 -2.53 8.66 6.48
CA VAL A 59 -1.78 7.44 6.20
C VAL A 59 -0.51 7.76 5.41
N MET A 60 -0.56 8.69 4.44
CA MET A 60 0.62 9.17 3.72
C MET A 60 1.68 9.74 4.66
N ARG A 61 1.26 10.51 5.66
CA ARG A 61 2.16 11.04 6.70
C ARG A 61 2.72 9.92 7.57
N ASP A 62 1.87 9.03 8.09
CA ASP A 62 2.29 7.92 8.94
C ASP A 62 3.26 7.00 8.18
N ALA A 63 3.03 6.80 6.86
CA ALA A 63 3.91 6.05 5.97
C ALA A 63 5.32 6.68 5.85
N LEU A 64 5.42 8.00 5.79
CA LEU A 64 6.71 8.67 5.85
C LEU A 64 7.36 8.51 7.23
N GLU A 65 6.60 8.79 8.28
CA GLU A 65 7.14 8.88 9.64
C GLU A 65 7.59 7.51 10.19
N CYS A 66 7.05 6.39 9.66
CA CYS A 66 7.50 5.04 10.02
C CYS A 66 8.74 4.56 9.25
N THR A 67 9.22 5.30 8.23
CA THR A 67 10.45 4.92 7.54
C THR A 67 11.68 5.22 8.38
N HIS A 68 12.78 4.52 8.07
CA HIS A 68 14.04 4.70 8.78
C HIS A 68 14.62 6.10 8.59
N ARG A 69 15.15 6.68 9.67
CA ARG A 69 15.95 7.92 9.58
C ARG A 69 17.23 7.62 8.83
N GLY A 70 17.62 8.51 7.93
CA GLY A 70 18.86 8.42 7.17
C GLY A 70 18.68 7.97 5.73
N TRP A 71 17.78 6.97 5.46
CA TRP A 71 17.62 6.46 4.09
C TRP A 71 16.20 6.03 3.72
N GLY A 72 15.28 5.95 4.67
CA GLY A 72 13.94 5.44 4.43
C GLY A 72 13.15 6.25 3.40
N GLN A 73 12.44 5.58 2.51
CA GLN A 73 11.68 6.19 1.44
C GLN A 73 10.20 5.87 1.56
N SER A 74 9.37 6.89 1.49
CA SER A 74 7.91 6.74 1.43
C SER A 74 7.40 7.10 0.04
N ILE A 75 6.73 6.16 -0.61
CA ILE A 75 6.20 6.28 -1.96
C ILE A 75 4.68 6.48 -1.89
N VAL A 76 4.21 7.64 -2.35
CA VAL A 76 2.80 7.97 -2.43
C VAL A 76 2.25 7.48 -3.77
N ILE A 77 1.31 6.53 -3.73
CA ILE A 77 0.63 5.94 -4.89
C ILE A 77 -0.85 6.27 -4.85
N GLY A 78 -1.45 6.27 -3.65
CA GLY A 78 -2.86 6.59 -3.45
C GLY A 78 -3.20 8.01 -3.88
N VAL A 79 -4.39 8.19 -4.45
CA VAL A 79 -4.88 9.48 -4.92
C VAL A 79 -5.78 10.09 -3.86
N ALA A 80 -5.34 11.20 -3.28
CA ALA A 80 -6.15 11.97 -2.34
C ALA A 80 -7.19 12.82 -3.07
N PRO A 81 -8.27 13.25 -2.37
CA PRO A 81 -9.24 14.19 -2.92
C PRO A 81 -8.59 15.49 -3.38
N ALA A 82 -9.17 16.14 -4.40
CA ALA A 82 -8.68 17.42 -4.90
C ALA A 82 -8.62 18.47 -3.77
N GLY A 83 -7.53 19.21 -3.70
CA GLY A 83 -7.29 20.22 -2.67
C GLY A 83 -6.79 19.67 -1.33
N ALA A 84 -6.71 18.35 -1.15
CA ALA A 84 -6.09 17.77 0.03
C ALA A 84 -4.57 18.05 0.05
N VAL A 85 -4.04 18.29 1.24
CA VAL A 85 -2.61 18.53 1.47
C VAL A 85 -2.05 17.49 2.41
N ILE A 86 -0.79 17.11 2.22
CA ILE A 86 -0.03 16.29 3.14
C ILE A 86 0.93 17.17 3.93
N GLU A 87 1.03 16.91 5.23
CA GLU A 87 1.84 17.71 6.14
C GLU A 87 2.71 16.83 7.03
N THR A 88 3.94 17.23 7.22
CA THR A 88 4.83 16.61 8.22
C THR A 88 5.77 17.66 8.81
N ARG A 89 6.36 17.33 9.94
CA ARG A 89 7.38 18.19 10.53
C ARG A 89 8.63 18.21 9.65
N PRO A 90 9.22 19.38 9.33
CA PRO A 90 10.42 19.48 8.48
C PRO A 90 11.57 18.57 8.95
N PHE A 91 11.69 18.33 10.25
CA PHE A 91 12.71 17.47 10.83
C PHE A 91 12.65 16.03 10.32
N GLN A 92 11.47 15.54 9.89
CA GLN A 92 11.35 14.22 9.30
C GLN A 92 12.15 14.10 7.99
N LEU A 93 12.22 15.16 7.21
CA LEU A 93 12.97 15.20 5.95
C LEU A 93 14.45 15.55 6.18
N VAL A 94 14.74 16.48 7.11
CA VAL A 94 16.13 16.84 7.47
C VAL A 94 16.91 15.63 7.97
N THR A 95 16.26 14.67 8.59
CA THR A 95 16.88 13.43 9.06
C THR A 95 17.12 12.39 7.97
N GLY A 96 16.91 12.72 6.69
CA GLY A 96 17.28 11.89 5.54
C GLY A 96 16.16 11.03 4.96
N ARG A 97 14.94 11.11 5.50
CA ARG A 97 13.78 10.45 4.88
C ARG A 97 13.45 11.10 3.54
N ILE A 98 12.92 10.30 2.63
CA ILE A 98 12.50 10.74 1.30
C ILE A 98 11.00 10.54 1.16
N TRP A 99 10.29 11.61 0.80
CA TRP A 99 8.91 11.53 0.34
C TRP A 99 8.87 11.63 -1.18
N LYS A 100 8.32 10.59 -1.83
CA LYS A 100 8.36 10.47 -3.29
C LYS A 100 6.99 10.10 -3.82
N GLY A 101 6.57 10.77 -4.87
CA GLY A 101 5.42 10.35 -5.69
C GLY A 101 5.84 9.44 -6.84
N THR A 102 4.84 8.79 -7.44
CA THR A 102 5.05 8.00 -8.67
C THR A 102 3.82 8.08 -9.56
N ALA A 103 4.00 8.51 -10.80
CA ALA A 103 2.96 8.47 -11.82
C ALA A 103 3.03 7.10 -12.51
N PHE A 104 1.92 6.33 -12.43
CA PHE A 104 1.83 4.98 -13.02
C PHE A 104 3.02 4.06 -12.65
N GLY A 105 3.53 4.16 -11.42
CA GLY A 105 4.69 3.38 -10.98
C GLY A 105 6.01 3.76 -11.67
N GLY A 106 6.07 4.89 -12.39
CA GLY A 106 7.22 5.25 -13.24
C GLY A 106 7.33 4.40 -14.50
N ALA A 107 6.28 3.64 -14.83
CA ALA A 107 6.30 2.68 -15.93
C ALA A 107 6.31 3.37 -17.30
N ARG A 108 7.01 2.75 -18.22
CA ARG A 108 6.95 3.06 -19.67
C ARG A 108 5.91 2.13 -20.29
N GLY A 109 4.66 2.60 -20.41
CA GLY A 109 3.51 1.76 -20.75
C GLY A 109 3.72 0.84 -21.96
N ARG A 110 4.36 1.33 -23.03
CA ARG A 110 4.60 0.53 -24.27
C ARG A 110 5.58 -0.63 -24.08
N THR A 111 6.50 -0.55 -23.10
CA THR A 111 7.52 -1.59 -22.83
C THR A 111 7.21 -2.37 -21.58
N ASP A 112 6.71 -1.73 -20.53
CA ASP A 112 6.55 -2.39 -19.23
C ASP A 112 5.23 -3.16 -19.13
N VAL A 113 4.14 -2.70 -19.79
CA VAL A 113 2.89 -3.46 -19.80
C VAL A 113 3.06 -4.83 -20.49
N PRO A 114 3.63 -4.94 -21.71
CA PRO A 114 3.92 -6.24 -22.29
C PRO A 114 4.78 -7.12 -21.41
N ARG A 115 5.81 -6.57 -20.77
CA ARG A 115 6.68 -7.32 -19.83
C ARG A 115 5.91 -7.86 -18.64
N ILE A 116 4.97 -7.09 -18.06
CA ILE A 116 4.12 -7.53 -16.96
C ILE A 116 3.20 -8.66 -17.43
N VAL A 117 2.66 -8.55 -18.64
CA VAL A 117 1.85 -9.62 -19.25
C VAL A 117 2.69 -10.90 -19.43
N ASP A 118 3.92 -10.77 -19.93
CA ASP A 118 4.85 -11.92 -20.05
C ASP A 118 5.11 -12.57 -18.68
N TRP A 119 5.32 -11.77 -17.63
CA TRP A 119 5.48 -12.30 -16.27
C TRP A 119 4.27 -13.07 -15.76
N TYR A 120 3.06 -12.59 -16.08
CA TYR A 120 1.83 -13.29 -15.76
C TYR A 120 1.72 -14.60 -16.55
N MET A 121 1.97 -14.58 -17.86
CA MET A 121 1.92 -15.75 -18.72
C MET A 121 2.99 -16.81 -18.35
N ASP A 122 4.14 -16.36 -17.86
CA ASP A 122 5.22 -17.22 -17.35
C ASP A 122 4.96 -17.74 -15.91
N GLY A 123 3.86 -17.33 -15.28
CA GLY A 123 3.54 -17.69 -13.89
C GLY A 123 4.46 -17.05 -12.84
N LYS A 124 5.19 -15.96 -13.19
CA LYS A 124 6.05 -15.22 -12.26
C LYS A 124 5.27 -14.30 -11.33
N ILE A 125 4.08 -13.88 -11.73
CA ILE A 125 3.15 -13.11 -10.92
C ILE A 125 1.77 -13.72 -10.97
N GLU A 126 1.05 -13.70 -9.87
CA GLU A 126 -0.33 -14.16 -9.76
C GLU A 126 -1.28 -12.94 -9.79
N ILE A 127 -2.23 -12.94 -10.72
CA ILE A 127 -3.25 -11.88 -10.84
C ILE A 127 -4.65 -12.45 -10.59
N ASP A 128 -4.95 -13.63 -11.13
CA ASP A 128 -6.27 -14.26 -11.05
C ASP A 128 -6.84 -14.38 -9.63
N PRO A 129 -6.04 -14.73 -8.61
CA PRO A 129 -6.52 -14.80 -7.25
C PRO A 129 -7.04 -13.46 -6.70
N MET A 130 -6.60 -12.33 -7.27
CA MET A 130 -7.08 -10.99 -6.87
C MET A 130 -8.49 -10.71 -7.41
N ILE A 131 -8.98 -11.46 -8.40
CA ILE A 131 -10.33 -11.32 -8.94
C ILE A 131 -11.29 -12.03 -8.00
N THR A 132 -11.91 -11.26 -7.12
CA THR A 132 -12.82 -11.80 -6.10
C THR A 132 -14.28 -11.86 -6.55
N HIS A 133 -14.65 -11.05 -7.55
CA HIS A 133 -16.01 -10.96 -8.06
C HIS A 133 -16.01 -10.80 -9.58
N ILE A 134 -16.86 -11.57 -10.23
CA ILE A 134 -17.16 -11.47 -11.67
C ILE A 134 -18.65 -11.18 -11.80
N LEU A 135 -19.01 -10.06 -12.40
CA LEU A 135 -20.36 -9.54 -12.46
C LEU A 135 -20.71 -9.16 -13.90
N PRO A 136 -21.96 -9.36 -14.34
CA PRO A 136 -22.42 -8.83 -15.62
C PRO A 136 -22.58 -7.30 -15.54
N LEU A 137 -22.66 -6.65 -16.71
CA LEU A 137 -22.69 -5.18 -16.81
C LEU A 137 -23.87 -4.55 -16.05
N ASP A 138 -25.03 -5.18 -16.04
CA ASP A 138 -26.23 -4.70 -15.33
C ASP A 138 -26.06 -4.64 -13.80
N ARG A 139 -25.05 -5.34 -13.25
CA ARG A 139 -24.68 -5.33 -11.84
C ARG A 139 -23.44 -4.48 -11.51
N ILE A 140 -23.03 -3.57 -12.40
CA ILE A 140 -21.82 -2.74 -12.18
C ILE A 140 -21.89 -1.90 -10.90
N ASN A 141 -23.09 -1.42 -10.51
CA ASN A 141 -23.25 -0.65 -9.28
C ASN A 141 -22.94 -1.50 -8.04
N GLU A 142 -23.29 -2.79 -8.05
CA GLU A 142 -22.91 -3.71 -6.97
C GLU A 142 -21.38 -3.86 -6.86
N ALA A 143 -20.65 -3.87 -7.98
CA ALA A 143 -19.19 -3.89 -7.95
C ALA A 143 -18.61 -2.67 -7.22
N PHE A 144 -19.18 -1.48 -7.43
CA PHE A 144 -18.80 -0.28 -6.69
C PHE A 144 -19.17 -0.36 -5.21
N ASP A 145 -20.32 -0.89 -4.86
CA ASP A 145 -20.74 -1.08 -3.47
C ASP A 145 -19.79 -2.04 -2.72
N LEU A 146 -19.40 -3.15 -3.34
CA LEU A 146 -18.43 -4.12 -2.81
C LEU A 146 -17.04 -3.45 -2.59
N MET A 147 -16.64 -2.61 -3.53
CA MET A 147 -15.39 -1.85 -3.41
C MET A 147 -15.45 -0.86 -2.22
N HIS A 148 -16.52 -0.09 -2.08
CA HIS A 148 -16.69 0.86 -0.99
C HIS A 148 -16.75 0.19 0.39
N LYS A 149 -17.34 -1.00 0.48
CA LYS A 149 -17.37 -1.81 1.71
C LYS A 149 -16.04 -2.49 2.03
N GLY A 150 -15.09 -2.51 1.09
CA GLY A 150 -13.82 -3.22 1.23
C GLY A 150 -13.95 -4.74 1.13
N GLU A 151 -15.06 -5.24 0.59
CA GLU A 151 -15.34 -6.67 0.41
C GLU A 151 -14.71 -7.24 -0.87
N SER A 152 -14.44 -6.38 -1.86
CA SER A 152 -13.75 -6.76 -3.10
C SER A 152 -12.27 -6.38 -3.06
N ILE A 153 -11.40 -7.25 -3.60
CA ILE A 153 -10.04 -6.89 -3.99
C ILE A 153 -10.08 -6.35 -5.41
N ARG A 154 -10.65 -7.14 -6.33
CA ARG A 154 -10.90 -6.75 -7.71
C ARG A 154 -12.24 -7.32 -8.17
N SER A 155 -13.11 -6.44 -8.64
CA SER A 155 -14.31 -6.83 -9.37
C SER A 155 -14.05 -6.69 -10.88
N VAL A 156 -14.47 -7.70 -11.65
CA VAL A 156 -14.39 -7.71 -13.11
C VAL A 156 -15.82 -7.72 -13.65
N VAL A 157 -16.11 -6.80 -14.56
CA VAL A 157 -17.39 -6.75 -15.27
C VAL A 157 -17.23 -7.42 -16.63
N VAL A 158 -18.11 -8.36 -16.94
CA VAL A 158 -18.15 -9.06 -18.23
C VAL A 158 -19.36 -8.63 -19.02
N PHE A 159 -19.23 -8.61 -20.37
CA PHE A 159 -20.27 -8.22 -21.31
C PHE A 159 -20.89 -9.42 -22.01
#